data_3d2b9a1d6aa87795523cfb0a865ea93f
#
_entry.id   3d2b9a1d6aa87795523cfb0a865ea93f
#
_cell.length_a   1.000
_cell.length_b   1.000
_cell.length_c   1.000
_cell.angle_alpha   90.00
_cell.angle_beta   90.00
_cell.angle_gamma   90.00
#
_symmetry.space_group_name_H-M   'P 1'
#
loop_
_entity.id
_entity.type
_entity.pdbx_description
1 polymer ?
#
loop_
_entity_poly.entity_id
_entity_poly.type
_entity_poly.pdbx_seq_one_letter_code
_entity_poly.pdbx_strand_id
1 'polypeptide(L)'
;MSKPKIPNQRNEYKKLNARLNKYVLQVEDIYTAITEQAAQMATRVGYEGDGEFRFSDYPQIKAQVDEMAANYVADMENLIYAGTSAEWANSNLVQDLLVNKVLKAYNAQVSGEKYKVYYDPNSEHLRAFQTRRDRGMNLSQRLWNQSSDMLTELEETISTAIQKGMSAVTLSKRVSKYLQDFPKMQKDYAKRYGKSTRSYDCEYRSIRLARSEINMAYRSSENERWRKLDFVVGYEIKVSHKHTVPDICDDLAGKYPKDFEWVGWHPNCTDYKIPILKTEDEFFSIDDKPSVNEVKDVPDSFKQWVRDNQASIKRAESRGTTPYFVRDNRKLVDGLMKSKSANAYKYQQSILSDKSNAKTNEPFKMDGSKAQELQVNGFKFGGFGDDMPKAYQTSQMRGFDIISFDKLVEGICDQHEVRLYNKRLSRYPDGNVVMNYEGITKAGEDFNLMRHFIALDGKKIVEHQLFSLPKDMQGNGISKNIFRELFSQYKAMGIDEVWVEANMSVGGYTWGKYGFSTDKMTAHRIIKDALEKGKINQSLFDEITSEINNYKGDLFPMNLIADREDGKRILLGQKWDGRFSLNDEKQMRKLKEYVGL
;
A
#
# COMPACT_ATOMS: atom_id res chain seq x y z
N MET A 1 -11.37 38.98 -1.40
CA MET A 1 -9.93 38.94 -1.83
C MET A 1 -9.54 37.51 -2.14
N SER A 2 -8.67 37.28 -3.10
CA SER A 2 -8.35 35.90 -3.58
C SER A 2 -7.33 35.25 -2.66
N LYS A 3 -7.61 33.99 -2.23
CA LYS A 3 -6.64 33.17 -1.49
C LYS A 3 -5.30 33.07 -2.25
N PRO A 4 -4.15 33.10 -1.57
CA PRO A 4 -2.85 32.92 -2.22
C PRO A 4 -2.82 31.66 -3.05
N LYS A 5 -2.36 31.74 -4.29
CA LYS A 5 -2.13 30.56 -5.15
C LYS A 5 -0.83 29.88 -4.68
N ILE A 6 -0.92 28.99 -3.71
CA ILE A 6 0.22 28.21 -3.20
C ILE A 6 0.80 27.29 -4.29
N PRO A 7 2.04 26.79 -4.16
CA PRO A 7 2.57 25.74 -5.01
C PRO A 7 1.62 24.53 -5.04
N ASN A 8 1.48 23.89 -6.19
CA ASN A 8 0.65 22.69 -6.31
C ASN A 8 1.36 21.50 -5.66
N GLN A 9 1.08 21.27 -4.39
CA GLN A 9 1.73 20.22 -3.60
C GLN A 9 1.62 18.82 -4.24
N ARG A 10 0.47 18.49 -4.82
CA ARG A 10 0.30 17.21 -5.54
C ARG A 10 1.31 17.06 -6.69
N ASN A 11 1.58 18.13 -7.42
CA ASN A 11 2.58 18.09 -8.50
C ASN A 11 4.00 18.01 -7.97
N GLU A 12 4.32 18.73 -6.88
CA GLU A 12 5.66 18.66 -6.27
C GLU A 12 5.95 17.26 -5.73
N TYR A 13 4.97 16.60 -5.10
CA TYR A 13 5.09 15.21 -4.67
C TYR A 13 5.13 14.21 -5.84
N LYS A 14 4.50 14.51 -6.99
CA LYS A 14 4.73 13.71 -8.22
C LYS A 14 6.18 13.80 -8.70
N LYS A 15 6.76 15.01 -8.69
CA LYS A 15 8.18 15.21 -9.03
C LYS A 15 9.10 14.51 -8.04
N LEU A 16 8.82 14.60 -6.73
CA LEU A 16 9.55 13.86 -5.70
C LEU A 16 9.52 12.35 -5.99
N ASN A 17 8.35 11.76 -6.23
CA ASN A 17 8.24 10.35 -6.55
C ASN A 17 9.01 9.94 -7.81
N ALA A 18 9.04 10.80 -8.84
CA ALA A 18 9.85 10.54 -10.04
C ALA A 18 11.36 10.54 -9.74
N ARG A 19 11.83 11.43 -8.85
CA ARG A 19 13.22 11.44 -8.40
C ARG A 19 13.54 10.23 -7.52
N LEU A 20 12.61 9.85 -6.61
CA LEU A 20 12.76 8.64 -5.78
C LEU A 20 12.93 7.37 -6.63
N ASN A 21 12.22 7.26 -7.76
CA ASN A 21 12.39 6.13 -8.67
C ASN A 21 13.80 6.09 -9.32
N LYS A 22 14.45 7.23 -9.52
CA LYS A 22 15.85 7.25 -10.01
C LYS A 22 16.82 6.72 -8.95
N TYR A 23 16.59 7.01 -7.67
CA TYR A 23 17.41 6.42 -6.60
C TYR A 23 17.19 4.90 -6.49
N VAL A 24 15.99 4.41 -6.76
CA VAL A 24 15.73 2.96 -6.85
C VAL A 24 16.62 2.30 -7.90
N LEU A 25 16.70 2.85 -9.11
CA LEU A 25 17.56 2.33 -10.17
C LEU A 25 19.03 2.30 -9.74
N GLN A 26 19.51 3.30 -9.01
CA GLN A 26 20.88 3.31 -8.50
C GLN A 26 21.13 2.22 -7.43
N VAL A 27 20.13 1.88 -6.61
CA VAL A 27 20.23 0.74 -5.69
C VAL A 27 20.32 -0.59 -6.47
N GLU A 28 19.50 -0.74 -7.52
CA GLU A 28 19.55 -1.91 -8.41
C GLU A 28 20.93 -2.04 -9.09
N ASP A 29 21.53 -0.94 -9.52
CA ASP A 29 22.88 -0.92 -10.10
C ASP A 29 23.95 -1.38 -9.07
N ILE A 30 23.87 -0.91 -7.82
CA ILE A 30 24.76 -1.34 -6.72
C ILE A 30 24.63 -2.85 -6.51
N TYR A 31 23.40 -3.37 -6.45
CA TYR A 31 23.14 -4.80 -6.27
C TYR A 31 23.67 -5.64 -7.42
N THR A 32 23.47 -5.18 -8.66
CA THR A 32 23.97 -5.84 -9.86
C THR A 32 25.49 -5.97 -9.81
N ALA A 33 26.20 -4.88 -9.51
CA ALA A 33 27.66 -4.88 -9.44
C ALA A 33 28.20 -5.85 -8.37
N ILE A 34 27.59 -5.87 -7.19
CA ILE A 34 27.99 -6.77 -6.09
C ILE A 34 27.77 -8.22 -6.44
N THR A 35 26.63 -8.53 -7.06
CA THR A 35 26.33 -9.91 -7.43
C THR A 35 27.24 -10.42 -8.54
N GLU A 36 27.64 -9.56 -9.47
CA GLU A 36 28.68 -9.88 -10.47
C GLU A 36 30.04 -10.17 -9.82
N GLN A 37 30.45 -9.38 -8.83
CA GLN A 37 31.67 -9.62 -8.06
C GLN A 37 31.64 -10.96 -7.32
N ALA A 38 30.53 -11.28 -6.64
CA ALA A 38 30.34 -12.54 -5.94
C ALA A 38 30.43 -13.75 -6.88
N ALA A 39 29.79 -13.68 -8.03
CA ALA A 39 29.86 -14.73 -9.06
C ALA A 39 31.27 -14.91 -9.61
N GLN A 40 32.02 -13.83 -9.81
CA GLN A 40 33.43 -13.88 -10.23
C GLN A 40 34.31 -14.55 -9.16
N MET A 41 34.07 -14.27 -7.89
CA MET A 41 34.77 -14.92 -6.78
C MET A 41 34.55 -16.45 -6.78
N ALA A 42 33.29 -16.89 -6.94
CA ALA A 42 32.95 -18.30 -7.03
C ALA A 42 33.65 -18.99 -8.19
N THR A 43 33.75 -18.32 -9.34
CA THR A 43 34.53 -18.83 -10.51
C THR A 43 36.02 -18.97 -10.21
N ARG A 44 36.62 -17.96 -9.55
CA ARG A 44 38.05 -17.95 -9.22
C ARG A 44 38.46 -19.07 -8.27
N VAL A 45 37.59 -19.43 -7.33
CA VAL A 45 37.85 -20.53 -6.39
C VAL A 45 37.52 -21.90 -6.96
N GLY A 46 37.05 -21.99 -8.20
CA GLY A 46 36.74 -23.25 -8.86
C GLY A 46 35.56 -23.99 -8.29
N TYR A 47 34.55 -23.29 -7.77
CA TYR A 47 33.33 -23.93 -7.25
C TYR A 47 32.50 -24.54 -8.39
N GLU A 48 32.34 -25.88 -8.37
CA GLU A 48 31.66 -26.66 -9.40
C GLU A 48 30.26 -27.16 -9.02
N GLY A 49 29.79 -26.81 -7.81
CA GLY A 49 28.44 -27.18 -7.33
C GLY A 49 28.42 -28.39 -6.40
N ASP A 50 29.56 -28.83 -5.91
CA ASP A 50 29.70 -29.92 -4.96
C ASP A 50 29.41 -29.43 -3.51
N GLY A 51 28.16 -29.40 -3.12
CA GLY A 51 27.76 -28.92 -1.81
C GLY A 51 27.22 -27.48 -1.81
N GLU A 52 27.16 -26.85 -0.64
CA GLU A 52 26.83 -25.43 -0.48
C GLU A 52 28.05 -24.56 -0.76
N PHE A 53 27.89 -23.49 -1.52
CA PHE A 53 28.89 -22.45 -1.60
C PHE A 53 28.83 -21.56 -0.36
N ARG A 54 29.96 -21.39 0.30
CA ARG A 54 30.11 -20.41 1.38
C ARG A 54 31.42 -19.66 1.21
N PHE A 55 31.39 -18.36 1.29
CA PHE A 55 32.59 -17.53 1.23
C PHE A 55 33.61 -17.92 2.30
N SER A 56 33.13 -18.35 3.50
CA SER A 56 33.99 -18.79 4.60
C SER A 56 34.83 -20.03 4.30
N ASP A 57 34.44 -20.86 3.32
CA ASP A 57 35.14 -22.08 2.95
C ASP A 57 36.36 -21.79 2.06
N TYR A 58 36.52 -20.55 1.63
CA TYR A 58 37.57 -20.09 0.72
C TYR A 58 38.39 -18.94 1.34
N PRO A 59 39.32 -19.20 2.28
CA PRO A 59 40.12 -18.16 2.94
C PRO A 59 40.87 -17.22 1.98
N GLN A 60 41.24 -17.70 0.79
CA GLN A 60 41.98 -16.95 -0.23
C GLN A 60 41.19 -15.76 -0.82
N ILE A 61 39.85 -15.74 -0.72
CA ILE A 61 38.99 -14.61 -1.15
C ILE A 61 38.41 -13.80 0.00
N LYS A 62 38.76 -14.12 1.24
CA LYS A 62 38.19 -13.43 2.42
C LYS A 62 38.32 -11.90 2.34
N ALA A 63 39.51 -11.41 2.01
CA ALA A 63 39.74 -9.96 1.89
C ALA A 63 38.86 -9.32 0.82
N GLN A 64 38.61 -10.00 -0.29
CA GLN A 64 37.74 -9.52 -1.38
C GLN A 64 36.27 -9.53 -0.98
N VAL A 65 35.82 -10.50 -0.18
CA VAL A 65 34.47 -10.55 0.38
C VAL A 65 34.25 -9.42 1.39
N ASP A 66 35.22 -9.19 2.28
CA ASP A 66 35.18 -8.11 3.26
C ASP A 66 35.14 -6.74 2.54
N GLU A 67 35.93 -6.56 1.49
CA GLU A 67 35.94 -5.36 0.64
C GLU A 67 34.61 -5.18 -0.10
N MET A 68 34.04 -6.24 -0.66
CA MET A 68 32.73 -6.20 -1.33
C MET A 68 31.63 -5.77 -0.39
N ALA A 69 31.59 -6.29 0.83
CA ALA A 69 30.62 -5.90 1.86
C ALA A 69 30.82 -4.43 2.29
N ALA A 70 32.07 -3.99 2.45
CA ALA A 70 32.39 -2.60 2.78
C ALA A 70 31.97 -1.63 1.66
N ASN A 71 32.23 -1.99 0.41
CA ASN A 71 31.83 -1.19 -0.76
C ASN A 71 30.31 -1.06 -0.86
N TYR A 72 29.58 -2.16 -0.66
CA TYR A 72 28.10 -2.10 -0.57
C TYR A 72 27.63 -1.10 0.47
N VAL A 73 28.15 -1.17 1.69
CA VAL A 73 27.77 -0.24 2.77
C VAL A 73 28.10 1.19 2.38
N ALA A 74 29.31 1.44 1.86
CA ALA A 74 29.75 2.78 1.45
C ALA A 74 28.91 3.36 0.31
N ASP A 75 28.61 2.57 -0.72
CA ASP A 75 27.83 3.01 -1.87
C ASP A 75 26.38 3.32 -1.48
N MET A 76 25.76 2.45 -0.68
CA MET A 76 24.42 2.68 -0.15
C MET A 76 24.36 3.89 0.80
N GLU A 77 25.37 4.09 1.65
CA GLU A 77 25.45 5.22 2.57
C GLU A 77 25.60 6.53 1.80
N ASN A 78 26.50 6.58 0.81
CA ASN A 78 26.70 7.72 -0.06
C ASN A 78 25.43 8.07 -0.85
N LEU A 79 24.75 7.08 -1.42
CA LEU A 79 23.49 7.25 -2.14
C LEU A 79 22.41 7.88 -1.24
N ILE A 80 22.25 7.36 -0.04
CA ILE A 80 21.22 7.82 0.90
C ILE A 80 21.56 9.24 1.40
N TYR A 81 22.81 9.53 1.76
CA TYR A 81 23.20 10.87 2.20
C TYR A 81 23.08 11.91 1.08
N ALA A 82 23.51 11.58 -0.12
CA ALA A 82 23.36 12.46 -1.28
C ALA A 82 21.88 12.69 -1.61
N GLY A 83 21.08 11.63 -1.61
CA GLY A 83 19.64 11.69 -1.87
C GLY A 83 18.87 12.49 -0.81
N THR A 84 19.18 12.29 0.47
CA THR A 84 18.55 13.05 1.56
C THR A 84 18.91 14.53 1.50
N SER A 85 20.16 14.88 1.18
CA SER A 85 20.60 16.27 1.01
C SER A 85 19.92 16.94 -0.19
N ALA A 86 19.85 16.25 -1.31
CA ALA A 86 19.21 16.76 -2.53
C ALA A 86 17.71 17.00 -2.33
N GLU A 87 17.01 16.04 -1.70
CA GLU A 87 15.56 16.17 -1.50
C GLU A 87 15.22 17.17 -0.38
N TRP A 88 16.09 17.36 0.62
CA TRP A 88 15.98 18.45 1.57
C TRP A 88 16.06 19.81 0.87
N ALA A 89 17.04 19.99 -0.02
CA ALA A 89 17.18 21.22 -0.81
C ALA A 89 15.98 21.44 -1.75
N ASN A 90 15.50 20.40 -2.44
CA ASN A 90 14.31 20.48 -3.29
C ASN A 90 13.06 20.90 -2.49
N SER A 91 12.90 20.37 -1.27
CA SER A 91 11.82 20.79 -0.37
C SER A 91 11.93 22.28 -0.03
N ASN A 92 13.11 22.75 0.35
CA ASN A 92 13.34 24.17 0.66
C ASN A 92 12.98 25.08 -0.51
N LEU A 93 13.35 24.74 -1.75
CA LEU A 93 12.97 25.52 -2.95
C LEU A 93 11.43 25.64 -3.09
N VAL A 94 10.68 24.57 -2.79
CA VAL A 94 9.21 24.63 -2.81
C VAL A 94 8.67 25.53 -1.71
N GLN A 95 9.30 25.53 -0.53
CA GLN A 95 8.90 26.40 0.58
C GLN A 95 9.25 27.88 0.32
N ASP A 96 10.38 28.17 -0.33
CA ASP A 96 10.70 29.51 -0.79
C ASP A 96 9.65 30.04 -1.79
N LEU A 97 9.20 29.17 -2.71
CA LEU A 97 8.10 29.50 -3.62
C LEU A 97 6.78 29.74 -2.87
N LEU A 98 6.50 29.00 -1.82
CA LEU A 98 5.32 29.22 -0.97
C LEU A 98 5.39 30.59 -0.30
N VAL A 99 6.51 30.92 0.35
CA VAL A 99 6.74 32.23 0.98
C VAL A 99 6.55 33.36 -0.03
N ASN A 100 7.23 33.27 -1.18
CA ASN A 100 7.15 34.31 -2.22
C ASN A 100 5.72 34.51 -2.74
N LYS A 101 4.95 33.43 -2.91
CA LYS A 101 3.56 33.54 -3.37
C LYS A 101 2.63 34.14 -2.32
N VAL A 102 2.82 33.81 -1.03
CA VAL A 102 2.05 34.41 0.06
C VAL A 102 2.36 35.89 0.19
N LEU A 103 3.64 36.26 0.25
CA LEU A 103 4.08 37.67 0.34
C LEU A 103 3.56 38.50 -0.84
N LYS A 104 3.66 37.96 -2.06
CA LYS A 104 3.12 38.63 -3.25
C LYS A 104 1.59 38.78 -3.20
N ALA A 105 0.85 37.75 -2.78
CA ALA A 105 -0.60 37.80 -2.71
C ALA A 105 -1.11 38.82 -1.69
N TYR A 106 -0.40 38.96 -0.57
CA TYR A 106 -0.72 39.90 0.50
C TYR A 106 -0.02 41.26 0.36
N ASN A 107 0.67 41.49 -0.75
CA ASN A 107 1.49 42.71 -0.97
C ASN A 107 2.40 43.02 0.23
N ALA A 108 2.99 41.99 0.82
CA ALA A 108 3.81 42.07 2.02
C ALA A 108 5.30 41.94 1.69
N GLN A 109 6.14 42.55 2.53
CA GLN A 109 7.58 42.40 2.49
C GLN A 109 8.09 41.95 3.86
N VAL A 110 9.15 41.15 3.86
CA VAL A 110 9.84 40.73 5.06
C VAL A 110 11.30 41.12 4.97
N SER A 111 11.87 41.53 6.08
CA SER A 111 13.28 41.97 6.17
C SER A 111 13.91 41.53 7.50
N GLY A 112 15.21 41.71 7.65
CA GLY A 112 15.92 41.44 8.89
C GLY A 112 15.80 39.97 9.35
N GLU A 113 15.53 39.80 10.62
CA GLU A 113 15.42 38.46 11.24
C GLU A 113 14.25 37.63 10.68
N LYS A 114 13.13 38.28 10.36
CA LYS A 114 11.98 37.57 9.78
C LYS A 114 12.31 36.98 8.41
N TYR A 115 13.09 37.68 7.59
CA TYR A 115 13.60 37.16 6.32
C TYR A 115 14.46 35.90 6.55
N LYS A 116 15.42 35.97 7.48
CA LYS A 116 16.29 34.85 7.80
C LYS A 116 15.47 33.60 8.23
N VAL A 117 14.47 33.80 9.08
CA VAL A 117 13.60 32.73 9.55
C VAL A 117 12.77 32.09 8.41
N TYR A 118 12.22 32.93 7.52
CA TYR A 118 11.35 32.46 6.43
C TYR A 118 12.11 31.69 5.36
N TYR A 119 13.38 32.01 5.12
CA TYR A 119 14.23 31.40 4.10
C TYR A 119 15.35 30.54 4.68
N ASP A 120 15.24 30.13 5.95
CA ASP A 120 16.23 29.27 6.59
C ASP A 120 16.21 27.87 5.96
N PRO A 121 17.33 27.38 5.38
CA PRO A 121 17.41 26.05 4.81
C PRO A 121 17.43 24.92 5.86
N ASN A 122 17.47 25.25 7.15
CA ASN A 122 17.46 24.30 8.27
C ASN A 122 18.58 23.24 8.16
N SER A 123 19.81 23.65 7.82
CA SER A 123 20.94 22.74 7.59
C SER A 123 21.33 21.92 8.82
N GLU A 124 21.16 22.47 10.02
CA GLU A 124 21.40 21.74 11.27
C GLU A 124 20.38 20.60 11.47
N HIS A 125 19.13 20.82 11.10
CA HIS A 125 18.09 19.79 11.15
C HIS A 125 18.33 18.69 10.12
N LEU A 126 18.84 19.03 8.92
CA LEU A 126 19.29 18.01 7.96
C LEU A 126 20.40 17.13 8.55
N ARG A 127 21.40 17.76 9.19
CA ARG A 127 22.50 17.02 9.83
C ARG A 127 21.97 16.11 10.95
N ALA A 128 21.08 16.63 11.80
CA ALA A 128 20.43 15.86 12.86
C ALA A 128 19.60 14.69 12.27
N PHE A 129 18.89 14.93 11.18
CA PHE A 129 18.14 13.90 10.46
C PHE A 129 19.07 12.78 9.94
N GLN A 130 20.17 13.13 9.29
CA GLN A 130 21.12 12.17 8.71
C GLN A 130 21.86 11.35 9.77
N THR A 131 22.14 11.93 10.94
CA THR A 131 22.87 11.27 12.03
C THR A 131 21.96 10.61 13.08
N ARG A 132 20.65 10.68 12.90
CA ARG A 132 19.70 10.12 13.85
C ARG A 132 19.83 8.59 13.97
N ARG A 133 19.41 8.09 15.11
CA ARG A 133 19.29 6.65 15.33
C ARG A 133 17.84 6.20 15.11
N ASP A 134 17.68 5.14 14.35
CA ASP A 134 16.41 4.44 14.21
C ASP A 134 16.57 3.04 14.79
N ARG A 135 15.70 2.67 15.73
CA ARG A 135 15.81 1.42 16.49
C ARG A 135 17.19 1.23 17.17
N GLY A 136 17.74 2.31 17.69
CA GLY A 136 19.04 2.33 18.36
C GLY A 136 20.26 2.31 17.43
N MET A 137 20.09 2.17 16.13
CA MET A 137 21.16 2.09 15.12
C MET A 137 21.20 3.33 14.24
N ASN A 138 22.40 3.81 13.91
CA ASN A 138 22.59 4.78 12.83
C ASN A 138 22.46 4.13 11.45
N LEU A 139 22.52 4.92 10.38
CA LEU A 139 22.37 4.42 9.01
C LEU A 139 23.43 3.36 8.68
N SER A 140 24.69 3.65 8.97
CA SER A 140 25.81 2.73 8.72
C SER A 140 25.60 1.36 9.40
N GLN A 141 25.23 1.36 10.67
CA GLN A 141 24.94 0.12 11.40
C GLN A 141 23.79 -0.70 10.80
N ARG A 142 22.75 -0.02 10.28
CA ARG A 142 21.63 -0.69 9.59
C ARG A 142 22.10 -1.33 8.28
N LEU A 143 22.98 -0.63 7.54
CA LEU A 143 23.54 -1.14 6.29
C LEU A 143 24.50 -2.30 6.51
N TRP A 144 25.33 -2.26 7.55
CA TRP A 144 26.19 -3.39 7.94
C TRP A 144 25.38 -4.64 8.30
N ASN A 145 24.26 -4.50 9.01
CA ASN A 145 23.38 -5.63 9.27
C ASN A 145 22.75 -6.19 7.97
N GLN A 146 22.43 -5.33 7.01
CA GLN A 146 21.92 -5.77 5.72
C GLN A 146 23.01 -6.45 4.87
N SER A 147 24.27 -6.02 4.96
CA SER A 147 25.36 -6.64 4.20
C SER A 147 25.60 -8.09 4.62
N SER A 148 25.46 -8.42 5.89
CA SER A 148 25.55 -9.81 6.35
C SER A 148 24.45 -10.70 5.77
N ASP A 149 23.21 -10.19 5.74
CA ASP A 149 22.09 -10.90 5.14
C ASP A 149 22.30 -11.06 3.61
N MET A 150 22.85 -10.03 2.94
CA MET A 150 23.18 -10.03 1.52
C MET A 150 24.23 -11.08 1.17
N LEU A 151 25.29 -11.21 1.96
CA LEU A 151 26.32 -12.24 1.72
C LEU A 151 25.70 -13.64 1.79
N THR A 152 24.83 -13.90 2.76
CA THR A 152 24.11 -15.18 2.86
C THR A 152 23.23 -15.44 1.63
N GLU A 153 22.51 -14.42 1.16
CA GLU A 153 21.68 -14.51 -0.05
C GLU A 153 22.49 -14.78 -1.29
N LEU A 154 23.68 -14.17 -1.41
CA LEU A 154 24.61 -14.43 -2.52
C LEU A 154 25.13 -15.86 -2.50
N GLU A 155 25.50 -16.39 -1.33
CA GLU A 155 25.95 -17.79 -1.16
C GLU A 155 24.87 -18.79 -1.60
N GLU A 156 23.62 -18.58 -1.17
CA GLU A 156 22.46 -19.40 -1.55
C GLU A 156 22.20 -19.32 -3.07
N THR A 157 22.29 -18.12 -3.64
CA THR A 157 22.08 -17.84 -5.07
C THR A 157 23.13 -18.55 -5.93
N ILE A 158 24.39 -18.40 -5.58
CA ILE A 158 25.52 -19.03 -6.30
C ILE A 158 25.41 -20.56 -6.24
N SER A 159 25.19 -21.11 -5.04
CA SER A 159 25.00 -22.55 -4.84
C SER A 159 23.92 -23.12 -5.74
N THR A 160 22.73 -22.49 -5.73
CA THR A 160 21.58 -22.96 -6.50
C THR A 160 21.78 -22.85 -8.01
N ALA A 161 22.38 -21.77 -8.46
CA ALA A 161 22.57 -21.52 -9.90
C ALA A 161 23.58 -22.48 -10.52
N ILE A 162 24.72 -22.69 -9.89
CA ILE A 162 25.75 -23.60 -10.39
C ILE A 162 25.27 -25.04 -10.38
N GLN A 163 24.56 -25.45 -9.33
CA GLN A 163 23.98 -26.80 -9.26
C GLN A 163 22.89 -27.07 -10.30
N LYS A 164 22.27 -26.04 -10.84
CA LYS A 164 21.33 -26.16 -11.98
C LYS A 164 22.05 -26.17 -13.33
N GLY A 165 23.38 -26.30 -13.35
CA GLY A 165 24.18 -26.34 -14.55
C GLY A 165 24.50 -24.99 -15.17
N MET A 166 24.29 -23.89 -14.40
CA MET A 166 24.70 -22.57 -14.84
C MET A 166 26.17 -22.38 -14.53
N SER A 167 27.00 -22.06 -15.56
CA SER A 167 28.38 -21.69 -15.28
C SER A 167 28.43 -20.38 -14.47
N ALA A 168 29.44 -20.25 -13.61
CA ALA A 168 29.64 -19.02 -12.84
C ALA A 168 29.85 -17.80 -13.77
N VAL A 169 30.43 -17.99 -14.94
CA VAL A 169 30.57 -16.96 -15.99
C VAL A 169 29.20 -16.56 -16.56
N THR A 170 28.26 -17.50 -16.72
CA THR A 170 26.90 -17.21 -17.17
C THR A 170 26.09 -16.56 -16.06
N LEU A 171 26.33 -16.95 -14.83
CA LEU A 171 25.71 -16.34 -13.63
C LEU A 171 26.08 -14.85 -13.54
N SER A 172 27.37 -14.49 -13.64
CA SER A 172 27.82 -13.09 -13.60
C SER A 172 27.17 -12.19 -14.68
N LYS A 173 26.78 -12.76 -15.82
CA LYS A 173 26.11 -12.04 -16.92
C LYS A 173 24.57 -12.00 -16.81
N ARG A 174 23.96 -12.83 -15.98
CA ARG A 174 22.49 -13.02 -15.92
C ARG A 174 21.89 -12.81 -14.53
N VAL A 175 22.68 -12.38 -13.59
CA VAL A 175 22.30 -12.34 -12.17
C VAL A 175 21.06 -11.51 -11.89
N SER A 176 20.91 -10.35 -12.52
CA SER A 176 19.71 -9.52 -12.36
C SER A 176 18.40 -10.25 -12.73
N LYS A 177 18.49 -11.17 -13.70
CA LYS A 177 17.37 -12.01 -14.11
C LYS A 177 17.11 -13.18 -13.15
N TYR A 178 18.15 -13.63 -12.46
CA TYR A 178 18.09 -14.76 -11.53
C TYR A 178 17.58 -14.36 -10.14
N LEU A 179 17.86 -13.14 -9.69
CA LEU A 179 17.30 -12.57 -8.47
C LEU A 179 15.77 -12.35 -8.58
N GLN A 180 15.24 -12.17 -9.80
CA GLN A 180 13.78 -12.14 -10.02
C GLN A 180 13.09 -13.50 -9.74
N ASP A 181 13.85 -14.62 -9.78
CA ASP A 181 13.36 -15.97 -9.44
C ASP A 181 13.73 -16.43 -8.00
N PHE A 182 14.15 -15.49 -7.16
CA PHE A 182 14.66 -15.74 -5.81
C PHE A 182 13.73 -16.63 -4.93
N PRO A 183 12.38 -16.45 -4.88
CA PRO A 183 11.52 -17.34 -4.12
C PRO A 183 11.57 -18.81 -4.56
N LYS A 184 11.74 -19.06 -5.86
CA LYS A 184 11.87 -20.43 -6.39
C LYS A 184 13.23 -21.02 -6.05
N MET A 185 14.29 -20.21 -6.12
CA MET A 185 15.63 -20.60 -5.74
C MET A 185 15.74 -20.95 -4.26
N GLN A 186 15.12 -20.17 -3.38
CA GLN A 186 15.06 -20.49 -1.96
C GLN A 186 14.34 -21.81 -1.69
N LYS A 187 13.22 -22.11 -2.36
CA LYS A 187 12.53 -23.39 -2.23
C LYS A 187 13.40 -24.56 -2.68
N ASP A 188 14.12 -24.41 -3.80
CA ASP A 188 15.01 -25.44 -4.31
C ASP A 188 16.22 -25.67 -3.38
N TYR A 189 16.77 -24.60 -2.80
CA TYR A 189 17.84 -24.65 -1.81
C TYR A 189 17.37 -25.36 -0.53
N ALA A 190 16.21 -24.97 0.02
CA ALA A 190 15.65 -25.60 1.21
C ALA A 190 15.37 -27.09 1.01
N LYS A 191 14.83 -27.47 -0.16
CA LYS A 191 14.58 -28.86 -0.52
C LYS A 191 15.85 -29.69 -0.60
N ARG A 192 16.95 -29.11 -1.10
CA ARG A 192 18.21 -29.82 -1.31
C ARG A 192 19.04 -29.97 -0.03
N TYR A 193 19.05 -28.93 0.80
CA TYR A 193 19.90 -28.88 2.00
C TYR A 193 19.17 -29.06 3.33
N GLY A 194 17.84 -29.27 3.29
CA GLY A 194 17.02 -29.48 4.50
C GLY A 194 16.97 -28.30 5.46
N LYS A 195 17.34 -27.10 4.99
CA LYS A 195 17.38 -25.87 5.79
C LYS A 195 16.13 -25.03 5.57
N SER A 196 15.61 -24.47 6.67
CA SER A 196 14.61 -23.39 6.58
C SER A 196 15.27 -22.16 5.97
N THR A 197 14.87 -21.79 4.76
CA THR A 197 15.32 -20.55 4.14
C THR A 197 14.66 -19.37 4.84
N ARG A 198 15.46 -18.49 5.43
CA ARG A 198 14.96 -17.16 5.80
C ARG A 198 14.77 -16.38 4.52
N SER A 199 13.55 -15.87 4.29
CA SER A 199 13.26 -15.00 3.14
C SER A 199 13.98 -13.66 3.33
N TYR A 200 15.19 -13.54 2.80
CA TYR A 200 15.90 -12.27 2.68
C TYR A 200 15.73 -11.79 1.23
N ASP A 201 14.88 -10.81 1.02
CA ASP A 201 14.90 -10.01 -0.19
C ASP A 201 15.75 -8.77 0.14
N CYS A 202 17.06 -8.92 0.07
CA CYS A 202 18.00 -7.87 0.49
C CYS A 202 17.97 -6.68 -0.47
N GLU A 203 17.78 -6.90 -1.77
CA GLU A 203 17.60 -5.84 -2.74
C GLU A 203 16.36 -5.00 -2.44
N TYR A 204 15.22 -5.63 -2.23
CA TYR A 204 13.98 -4.94 -1.86
C TYR A 204 14.11 -4.18 -0.54
N ARG A 205 14.78 -4.75 0.47
CA ARG A 205 15.05 -4.08 1.76
C ARG A 205 15.91 -2.85 1.59
N SER A 206 16.90 -2.91 0.71
CA SER A 206 17.81 -1.79 0.40
C SER A 206 17.10 -0.68 -0.37
N ILE A 207 16.30 -1.05 -1.37
CA ILE A 207 15.40 -0.13 -2.10
C ILE A 207 14.45 0.55 -1.12
N ARG A 208 13.80 -0.23 -0.26
CA ARG A 208 12.86 0.28 0.75
C ARG A 208 13.54 1.23 1.73
N LEU A 209 14.76 0.91 2.18
CA LEU A 209 15.53 1.76 3.08
C LEU A 209 15.87 3.08 2.40
N ALA A 210 16.54 3.06 1.25
CA ALA A 210 16.94 4.25 0.52
C ALA A 210 15.74 5.15 0.18
N ARG A 211 14.70 4.58 -0.41
CA ARG A 211 13.49 5.33 -0.78
C ARG A 211 12.81 5.97 0.42
N SER A 212 12.73 5.26 1.55
CA SER A 212 12.09 5.78 2.77
C SER A 212 12.91 6.90 3.39
N GLU A 213 14.23 6.74 3.54
CA GLU A 213 15.12 7.74 4.10
C GLU A 213 15.08 9.05 3.30
N ILE A 214 15.18 8.95 1.98
CA ILE A 214 15.20 10.11 1.08
C ILE A 214 13.83 10.82 1.06
N ASN A 215 12.74 10.06 1.03
CA ASN A 215 11.38 10.62 1.10
C ASN A 215 11.10 11.32 2.43
N MET A 216 11.55 10.72 3.54
CA MET A 216 11.40 11.31 4.87
C MET A 216 12.20 12.61 5.02
N ALA A 217 13.37 12.71 4.41
CA ALA A 217 14.18 13.94 4.41
C ALA A 217 13.43 15.14 3.79
N TYR A 218 12.78 14.91 2.63
CA TYR A 218 11.94 15.95 2.00
C TYR A 218 10.83 16.43 2.93
N ARG A 219 10.12 15.51 3.57
CA ARG A 219 8.98 15.80 4.45
C ARG A 219 9.40 16.42 5.79
N SER A 220 10.55 16.01 6.32
CA SER A 220 11.14 16.64 7.51
C SER A 220 11.52 18.08 7.25
N SER A 221 12.11 18.37 6.07
CA SER A 221 12.39 19.74 5.64
C SER A 221 11.12 20.59 5.57
N GLU A 222 10.01 20.06 5.04
CA GLU A 222 8.72 20.75 5.04
C GLU A 222 8.21 21.04 6.46
N ASN A 223 8.29 20.05 7.38
CA ASN A 223 7.88 20.23 8.76
C ASN A 223 8.65 21.37 9.42
N GLU A 224 9.99 21.37 9.27
CA GLU A 224 10.86 22.41 9.85
C GLU A 224 10.57 23.80 9.29
N ARG A 225 10.36 23.91 7.99
CA ARG A 225 10.00 25.19 7.37
C ARG A 225 8.63 25.68 7.85
N TRP A 226 7.61 24.83 7.84
CA TRP A 226 6.25 25.23 8.22
C TRP A 226 6.16 25.62 9.70
N ARG A 227 6.94 25.01 10.59
CA ARG A 227 7.01 25.43 11.99
C ARG A 227 7.49 26.87 12.15
N LYS A 228 8.43 27.29 11.32
CA LYS A 228 9.01 28.63 11.36
C LYS A 228 8.15 29.69 10.65
N LEU A 229 7.28 29.29 9.72
CA LEU A 229 6.39 30.19 8.99
C LEU A 229 5.16 30.52 9.86
N ASP A 230 5.09 31.74 10.38
CA ASP A 230 4.02 32.19 11.29
C ASP A 230 2.63 32.27 10.61
N PHE A 231 2.60 32.33 9.29
CA PHE A 231 1.38 32.32 8.49
C PHE A 231 0.85 30.90 8.18
N VAL A 232 1.61 29.84 8.48
CA VAL A 232 1.14 28.45 8.40
C VAL A 232 0.58 28.06 9.75
N VAL A 233 -0.67 27.65 9.80
CA VAL A 233 -1.44 27.39 11.04
C VAL A 233 -1.93 25.94 11.17
N GLY A 234 -1.50 25.08 10.29
CA GLY A 234 -1.80 23.66 10.22
C GLY A 234 -1.54 23.14 8.81
N TYR A 235 -1.86 21.90 8.58
CA TYR A 235 -1.80 21.31 7.23
C TYR A 235 -2.82 20.18 7.06
N GLU A 236 -3.13 19.88 5.82
CA GLU A 236 -4.03 18.79 5.45
C GLU A 236 -3.23 17.69 4.73
N ILE A 237 -3.29 16.46 5.25
CA ILE A 237 -2.72 15.27 4.59
C ILE A 237 -3.76 14.73 3.62
N LYS A 238 -3.36 14.59 2.35
CA LYS A 238 -4.18 14.08 1.25
C LYS A 238 -3.64 12.76 0.75
N VAL A 239 -4.53 11.83 0.53
CA VAL A 239 -4.23 10.55 -0.11
C VAL A 239 -3.82 10.77 -1.56
N SER A 240 -2.76 10.10 -1.99
CA SER A 240 -2.22 10.25 -3.35
C SER A 240 -3.05 9.57 -4.42
N HIS A 241 -3.97 8.66 -4.04
CA HIS A 241 -4.73 7.76 -4.92
C HIS A 241 -3.83 6.90 -5.84
N LYS A 242 -2.58 6.63 -5.41
CA LYS A 242 -1.67 5.74 -6.12
C LYS A 242 -1.68 4.32 -5.56
N HIS A 243 -2.11 4.14 -4.31
CA HIS A 243 -2.36 2.83 -3.77
C HIS A 243 -3.77 2.38 -4.18
N THR A 244 -3.82 1.16 -4.66
CA THR A 244 -5.05 0.52 -5.12
C THR A 244 -5.86 -0.09 -3.98
N VAL A 245 -5.34 -0.02 -2.76
CA VAL A 245 -5.89 -0.62 -1.55
C VAL A 245 -6.02 0.46 -0.50
N PRO A 246 -7.19 0.65 0.11
CA PRO A 246 -7.31 1.42 1.33
C PRO A 246 -6.33 0.88 2.38
N ASP A 247 -5.54 1.76 2.94
CA ASP A 247 -4.61 1.45 4.01
C ASP A 247 -4.69 2.53 5.09
N ILE A 248 -3.76 2.49 6.03
CA ILE A 248 -3.67 3.49 7.10
C ILE A 248 -3.64 4.94 6.56
N CYS A 249 -3.23 5.15 5.31
CA CYS A 249 -3.22 6.46 4.68
C CYS A 249 -4.63 7.02 4.48
N ASP A 250 -5.58 6.17 4.09
CA ASP A 250 -6.98 6.57 3.89
C ASP A 250 -7.65 6.90 5.22
N ASP A 251 -7.40 6.07 6.24
CA ASP A 251 -7.99 6.23 7.57
C ASP A 251 -7.47 7.49 8.28
N LEU A 252 -6.21 7.84 8.07
CA LEU A 252 -5.54 8.93 8.77
C LEU A 252 -5.36 10.20 7.92
N ALA A 253 -5.94 10.26 6.71
CA ALA A 253 -6.01 11.51 5.95
C ALA A 253 -6.83 12.56 6.71
N GLY A 254 -6.45 13.83 6.62
CA GLY A 254 -7.18 14.89 7.31
C GLY A 254 -6.31 16.09 7.67
N LYS A 255 -6.89 16.98 8.50
CA LYS A 255 -6.21 18.20 8.94
C LYS A 255 -5.48 17.96 10.26
N TYR A 256 -4.25 18.41 10.33
CA TYR A 256 -3.36 18.23 11.47
C TYR A 256 -2.78 19.54 11.96
N PRO A 257 -2.53 19.67 13.29
CA PRO A 257 -1.84 20.82 13.85
C PRO A 257 -0.45 21.01 13.22
N LYS A 258 0.03 22.24 13.23
CA LYS A 258 1.32 22.63 12.68
C LYS A 258 2.52 21.89 13.29
N ASP A 259 2.41 21.50 14.55
CA ASP A 259 3.44 20.80 15.32
C ASP A 259 3.34 19.26 15.25
N PHE A 260 2.32 18.72 14.59
CA PHE A 260 2.24 17.28 14.37
C PHE A 260 3.34 16.82 13.40
N GLU A 261 4.16 15.86 13.83
CA GLU A 261 5.25 15.31 13.02
C GLU A 261 4.76 14.25 12.05
N TRP A 262 4.78 14.59 10.77
CA TRP A 262 4.43 13.64 9.74
C TRP A 262 5.51 13.55 8.65
N VAL A 263 6.12 12.37 8.56
CA VAL A 263 7.09 12.01 7.51
C VAL A 263 6.61 10.84 6.65
N GLY A 264 5.36 10.42 6.85
CA GLY A 264 4.68 9.31 6.20
C GLY A 264 4.05 8.39 7.24
N TRP A 265 3.02 7.65 6.83
CA TRP A 265 2.35 6.68 7.70
C TRP A 265 3.11 5.35 7.77
N HIS A 266 3.76 4.97 6.68
CA HIS A 266 4.51 3.73 6.51
C HIS A 266 5.67 3.92 5.52
N PRO A 267 6.63 2.99 5.44
CA PRO A 267 7.64 3.02 4.37
C PRO A 267 6.99 3.07 2.99
N ASN A 268 7.60 3.80 2.06
CA ASN A 268 7.08 4.03 0.69
C ASN A 268 5.75 4.82 0.61
N CYS A 269 5.29 5.46 1.70
CA CYS A 269 4.11 6.31 1.67
C CYS A 269 4.21 7.39 0.57
N THR A 270 3.19 7.49 -0.29
CA THR A 270 3.14 8.42 -1.42
C THR A 270 2.22 9.62 -1.21
N ASP A 271 1.59 9.71 -0.06
CA ASP A 271 0.69 10.80 0.29
C ASP A 271 1.42 12.14 0.40
N TYR A 272 0.66 13.22 0.36
CA TYR A 272 1.18 14.58 0.37
C TYR A 272 0.40 15.46 1.33
N LYS A 273 1.00 16.56 1.75
CA LYS A 273 0.37 17.54 2.64
C LYS A 273 0.27 18.91 1.99
N ILE A 274 -0.74 19.67 2.39
CA ILE A 274 -1.06 21.01 1.91
C ILE A 274 -1.09 21.94 3.11
N PRO A 275 -0.33 23.07 3.11
CA PRO A 275 -0.34 23.98 4.23
C PRO A 275 -1.67 24.73 4.33
N ILE A 276 -2.13 24.94 5.55
CA ILE A 276 -3.29 25.77 5.88
C ILE A 276 -2.73 27.12 6.36
N LEU A 277 -3.19 28.19 5.73
CA LEU A 277 -2.63 29.53 5.93
C LEU A 277 -3.57 30.43 6.75
N LYS A 278 -3.01 31.39 7.46
CA LYS A 278 -3.73 32.56 7.99
C LYS A 278 -4.48 33.28 6.87
N THR A 279 -5.54 33.96 7.22
CA THR A 279 -6.16 34.96 6.33
C THR A 279 -5.24 36.16 6.15
N GLU A 280 -5.50 37.01 5.13
CA GLU A 280 -4.73 38.23 4.88
C GLU A 280 -4.81 39.20 6.07
N ASP A 281 -6.00 39.39 6.63
CA ASP A 281 -6.22 40.26 7.79
C ASP A 281 -5.43 39.77 9.01
N GLU A 282 -5.38 38.47 9.25
CA GLU A 282 -4.63 37.86 10.35
C GLU A 282 -3.11 37.90 10.11
N PHE A 283 -2.66 37.91 8.86
CA PHE A 283 -1.23 38.04 8.51
C PHE A 283 -0.66 39.37 8.92
N PHE A 284 -1.47 40.47 8.83
CA PHE A 284 -1.10 41.80 9.23
C PHE A 284 -1.50 42.17 10.66
N SER A 285 -2.30 41.33 11.31
CA SER A 285 -2.74 41.60 12.67
C SER A 285 -1.57 41.51 13.66
N ILE A 286 -1.52 42.47 14.57
CA ILE A 286 -0.56 42.51 15.70
C ILE A 286 -1.13 41.70 16.87
N ASP A 287 -2.41 41.32 16.82
CA ASP A 287 -3.08 40.57 17.88
C ASP A 287 -2.61 39.10 17.89
N ASP A 288 -2.20 38.62 19.06
CA ASP A 288 -1.85 37.20 19.29
C ASP A 288 -3.07 36.24 19.33
N LYS A 289 -4.15 36.61 18.65
CA LYS A 289 -5.34 35.74 18.60
C LYS A 289 -5.09 34.53 17.69
N PRO A 290 -5.57 33.33 18.09
CA PRO A 290 -5.53 32.17 17.22
C PRO A 290 -6.19 32.45 15.87
N SER A 291 -5.60 31.95 14.78
CA SER A 291 -6.19 32.09 13.44
C SER A 291 -7.53 31.37 13.35
N VAL A 292 -8.47 31.93 12.60
CA VAL A 292 -9.75 31.26 12.28
C VAL A 292 -9.53 29.95 11.51
N ASN A 293 -8.41 29.82 10.83
CA ASN A 293 -8.01 28.62 10.09
C ASN A 293 -7.13 27.65 10.90
N GLU A 294 -6.80 27.99 12.16
CA GLU A 294 -5.90 27.19 12.97
C GLU A 294 -6.45 25.77 13.21
N VAL A 295 -5.63 24.78 12.94
CA VAL A 295 -5.92 23.39 13.27
C VAL A 295 -5.38 23.10 14.67
N LYS A 296 -6.26 23.04 15.64
CA LYS A 296 -5.90 22.92 17.08
C LYS A 296 -5.71 21.49 17.53
N ASP A 297 -6.23 20.51 16.79
CA ASP A 297 -6.25 19.11 17.20
C ASP A 297 -6.15 18.19 15.98
N VAL A 298 -5.75 16.94 16.22
CA VAL A 298 -5.70 15.91 15.21
C VAL A 298 -7.10 15.39 14.85
N PRO A 299 -7.30 14.79 13.66
CA PRO A 299 -8.58 14.22 13.27
C PRO A 299 -9.12 13.19 14.28
N ASP A 300 -10.42 13.06 14.38
CA ASP A 300 -11.04 12.05 15.24
C ASP A 300 -10.71 10.63 14.80
N SER A 301 -10.50 10.40 13.49
CA SER A 301 -10.00 9.14 12.96
C SER A 301 -8.62 8.77 13.53
N PHE A 302 -7.70 9.73 13.65
CA PHE A 302 -6.39 9.50 14.28
C PHE A 302 -6.53 9.18 15.77
N LYS A 303 -7.38 9.93 16.50
CA LYS A 303 -7.64 9.65 17.92
C LYS A 303 -8.21 8.25 18.12
N GLN A 304 -9.16 7.87 17.27
CA GLN A 304 -9.77 6.54 17.30
C GLN A 304 -8.75 5.46 16.96
N TRP A 305 -7.95 5.66 15.92
CA TRP A 305 -6.88 4.74 15.55
C TRP A 305 -5.90 4.48 16.71
N VAL A 306 -5.47 5.54 17.42
CA VAL A 306 -4.58 5.39 18.59
C VAL A 306 -5.24 4.57 19.68
N ARG A 307 -6.54 4.82 19.97
CA ARG A 307 -7.28 4.08 21.00
C ARG A 307 -7.43 2.60 20.64
N ASP A 308 -7.75 2.30 19.39
CA ASP A 308 -7.98 0.93 18.93
C ASP A 308 -6.68 0.13 18.85
N ASN A 309 -5.54 0.80 18.63
CA ASN A 309 -4.24 0.19 18.46
C ASN A 309 -3.32 0.23 19.68
N GLN A 310 -3.81 0.59 20.88
CA GLN A 310 -2.98 0.73 22.09
C GLN A 310 -2.13 -0.50 22.40
N ALA A 311 -2.71 -1.72 22.32
CA ALA A 311 -1.99 -2.95 22.57
C ALA A 311 -0.91 -3.21 21.51
N SER A 312 -1.17 -2.86 20.25
CA SER A 312 -0.21 -3.00 19.15
C SER A 312 0.92 -1.98 19.25
N ILE A 313 0.62 -0.74 19.64
CA ILE A 313 1.61 0.31 19.91
C ILE A 313 2.55 -0.16 21.03
N LYS A 314 2.03 -0.64 22.18
CA LYS A 314 2.85 -1.13 23.29
C LYS A 314 3.74 -2.32 22.89
N ARG A 315 3.22 -3.26 22.07
CA ARG A 315 4.03 -4.36 21.54
C ARG A 315 5.12 -3.87 20.59
N ALA A 316 4.81 -2.90 19.74
CA ALA A 316 5.79 -2.32 18.82
C ALA A 316 6.90 -1.59 19.61
N GLU A 317 6.57 -0.92 20.69
CA GLU A 317 7.52 -0.27 21.60
C GLU A 317 8.47 -1.28 22.24
N SER A 318 7.93 -2.36 22.82
CA SER A 318 8.75 -3.40 23.45
C SER A 318 9.72 -4.08 22.47
N ARG A 319 9.39 -4.07 21.17
CA ARG A 319 10.22 -4.63 20.08
C ARG A 319 11.09 -3.58 19.38
N GLY A 320 11.00 -2.31 19.76
CA GLY A 320 11.70 -1.22 19.07
C GLY A 320 11.22 -0.97 17.63
N THR A 321 9.98 -1.36 17.31
CA THR A 321 9.41 -1.27 15.94
C THR A 321 8.28 -0.24 15.83
N THR A 322 8.23 0.73 16.73
CA THR A 322 7.21 1.77 16.79
C THR A 322 7.11 2.54 15.47
N PRO A 323 5.90 2.71 14.89
CA PRO A 323 5.71 3.53 13.68
C PRO A 323 6.22 4.97 13.87
N TYR A 324 6.75 5.58 12.82
CA TYR A 324 7.34 6.94 12.88
C TYR A 324 6.38 7.96 13.49
N PHE A 325 5.17 8.04 12.97
CA PHE A 325 4.16 9.01 13.40
C PHE A 325 3.68 8.80 14.85
N VAL A 326 3.81 7.59 15.39
CA VAL A 326 3.57 7.31 16.82
C VAL A 326 4.76 7.77 17.66
N ARG A 327 5.97 7.41 17.24
CA ARG A 327 7.21 7.74 17.94
C ARG A 327 7.43 9.25 18.01
N ASP A 328 7.25 9.92 16.87
CA ASP A 328 7.60 11.33 16.71
C ASP A 328 6.50 12.26 17.30
N ASN A 329 5.29 11.72 17.58
CA ASN A 329 4.19 12.40 18.28
C ASN A 329 3.87 11.78 19.66
N ARG A 330 4.88 11.28 20.34
CA ARG A 330 4.73 10.47 21.55
C ARG A 330 3.87 11.10 22.63
N LYS A 331 4.09 12.38 22.92
CA LYS A 331 3.34 13.11 23.96
C LYS A 331 1.83 13.13 23.68
N LEU A 332 1.44 13.36 22.42
CA LEU A 332 0.06 13.33 21.97
C LEU A 332 -0.54 11.92 22.09
N VAL A 333 0.17 10.93 21.56
CA VAL A 333 -0.27 9.52 21.57
C VAL A 333 -0.47 9.02 23.00
N ASP A 334 0.45 9.30 23.91
CA ASP A 334 0.33 8.95 25.33
C ASP A 334 -0.89 9.59 26.00
N GLY A 335 -1.17 10.85 25.67
CA GLY A 335 -2.36 11.55 26.13
C GLY A 335 -3.64 10.85 25.69
N LEU A 336 -3.71 10.46 24.41
CA LEU A 336 -4.87 9.76 23.83
C LEU A 336 -5.03 8.34 24.40
N MET A 337 -3.94 7.62 24.68
CA MET A 337 -3.96 6.29 25.29
C MET A 337 -4.46 6.31 26.74
N LYS A 338 -4.24 7.42 27.48
CA LYS A 338 -4.68 7.59 28.87
C LYS A 338 -6.13 8.03 28.98
N SER A 339 -6.69 8.67 27.94
CA SER A 339 -8.08 9.13 27.96
C SER A 339 -9.04 7.93 27.89
N LYS A 340 -9.84 7.72 28.93
CA LYS A 340 -10.89 6.69 28.94
C LYS A 340 -11.93 7.02 27.86
N SER A 341 -12.09 6.13 26.89
CA SER A 341 -13.12 6.28 25.86
C SER A 341 -14.51 6.06 26.46
N ALA A 342 -15.37 7.07 26.40
CA ALA A 342 -16.80 6.92 26.74
C ALA A 342 -17.51 5.94 25.78
N ASN A 343 -16.97 5.71 24.58
CA ASN A 343 -17.52 4.79 23.57
C ASN A 343 -17.05 3.34 23.72
N ALA A 344 -15.91 3.07 24.36
CA ALA A 344 -15.49 1.70 24.65
C ALA A 344 -16.47 0.99 25.58
N TYR A 345 -17.14 1.73 26.45
CA TYR A 345 -18.17 1.18 27.34
C TYR A 345 -19.45 0.80 26.59
N LYS A 346 -19.87 1.58 25.60
CA LYS A 346 -21.01 1.25 24.74
C LYS A 346 -20.72 0.08 23.80
N TYR A 347 -19.50 0.00 23.23
CA TYR A 347 -19.08 -1.08 22.36
C TYR A 347 -18.92 -2.40 23.13
N GLN A 348 -18.35 -2.37 24.35
CA GLN A 348 -18.32 -3.55 25.22
C GLN A 348 -19.71 -4.00 25.67
N GLN A 349 -20.65 -3.09 25.91
CA GLN A 349 -22.02 -3.46 26.22
C GLN A 349 -22.77 -4.05 25.03
N SER A 350 -22.53 -3.57 23.78
CA SER A 350 -23.13 -4.18 22.59
C SER A 350 -22.60 -5.59 22.34
N ILE A 351 -21.30 -5.82 22.57
CA ILE A 351 -20.72 -7.19 22.47
C ILE A 351 -21.25 -8.10 23.59
N LEU A 352 -21.55 -7.56 24.77
CA LEU A 352 -22.10 -8.33 25.89
C LEU A 352 -23.59 -8.63 25.73
N SER A 353 -24.34 -7.77 25.03
CA SER A 353 -25.76 -8.00 24.71
C SER A 353 -25.97 -9.03 23.59
N ASP A 354 -25.02 -9.13 22.63
CA ASP A 354 -25.08 -10.15 21.58
C ASP A 354 -24.70 -11.58 22.06
N LYS A 355 -24.09 -11.71 23.23
CA LYS A 355 -23.75 -13.01 23.82
C LYS A 355 -24.98 -13.81 24.32
N SER A 356 -26.15 -13.22 24.34
CA SER A 356 -27.36 -13.89 24.83
C SER A 356 -28.05 -14.82 23.80
N ASN A 357 -27.62 -14.84 22.53
CA ASN A 357 -28.22 -15.66 21.46
C ASN A 357 -27.29 -16.68 20.81
N ALA A 358 -26.07 -16.89 21.29
CA ALA A 358 -25.19 -17.94 20.79
C ALA A 358 -25.42 -19.24 21.56
N LYS A 359 -26.28 -20.11 21.05
CA LYS A 359 -26.31 -21.54 21.43
C LYS A 359 -25.07 -22.22 20.87
N THR A 360 -24.43 -22.97 21.78
CA THR A 360 -23.32 -23.94 21.65
C THR A 360 -21.95 -23.42 22.01
N ASN A 361 -21.62 -23.58 23.31
CA ASN A 361 -20.29 -23.53 23.85
C ASN A 361 -19.59 -24.89 23.68
N GLU A 362 -19.00 -25.14 22.51
CA GLU A 362 -17.81 -25.99 22.47
C GLU A 362 -16.60 -25.10 22.16
N PRO A 363 -15.48 -25.25 22.87
CA PRO A 363 -14.28 -24.49 22.53
C PRO A 363 -13.77 -24.95 21.16
N PHE A 364 -13.75 -24.02 20.20
CA PHE A 364 -13.20 -24.25 18.87
C PHE A 364 -11.75 -24.73 19.01
N LYS A 365 -11.51 -26.00 18.70
CA LYS A 365 -10.14 -26.54 18.62
C LYS A 365 -9.50 -26.02 17.35
N MET A 366 -8.45 -25.23 17.51
CA MET A 366 -7.65 -24.68 16.43
C MET A 366 -6.99 -25.81 15.63
N ASP A 367 -7.34 -25.95 14.35
CA ASP A 367 -6.61 -26.83 13.45
C ASP A 367 -5.36 -26.10 12.93
N GLY A 368 -4.28 -26.20 13.68
CA GLY A 368 -3.00 -25.58 13.34
C GLY A 368 -2.38 -26.10 12.03
N SER A 369 -2.82 -27.29 11.56
CA SER A 369 -2.32 -27.89 10.31
C SER A 369 -2.75 -27.10 9.08
N LYS A 370 -3.99 -26.56 9.08
CA LYS A 370 -4.52 -25.77 7.96
C LYS A 370 -3.95 -24.35 7.89
N ALA A 371 -3.60 -23.75 9.03
CA ALA A 371 -2.89 -22.48 9.03
C ALA A 371 -1.45 -22.64 8.48
N GLN A 372 -0.80 -23.77 8.77
CA GLN A 372 0.49 -24.13 8.18
C GLN A 372 0.38 -24.39 6.67
N GLU A 373 -0.73 -24.95 6.19
CA GLU A 373 -0.98 -25.16 4.75
C GLU A 373 -0.93 -23.84 3.98
N LEU A 374 -1.53 -22.76 4.47
CA LEU A 374 -1.43 -21.43 3.85
C LEU A 374 0.01 -20.89 3.82
N GLN A 375 0.78 -21.09 4.88
CA GLN A 375 2.20 -20.70 4.90
C GLN A 375 3.04 -21.50 3.90
N VAL A 376 2.81 -22.81 3.81
CA VAL A 376 3.49 -23.68 2.85
C VAL A 376 3.15 -23.29 1.42
N ASN A 377 1.91 -22.86 1.17
CA ASN A 377 1.45 -22.37 -0.13
C ASN A 377 1.93 -20.94 -0.45
N GLY A 378 2.85 -20.38 0.34
CA GLY A 378 3.55 -19.13 0.04
C GLY A 378 2.81 -17.85 0.46
N PHE A 379 1.78 -17.95 1.33
CA PHE A 379 1.19 -16.74 1.89
C PHE A 379 2.14 -16.01 2.82
N LYS A 380 2.28 -14.72 2.58
CA LYS A 380 2.89 -13.77 3.50
C LYS A 380 1.80 -13.15 4.35
N PHE A 381 2.06 -12.98 5.63
CA PHE A 381 1.15 -12.30 6.52
C PHE A 381 1.40 -10.78 6.47
N GLY A 382 0.33 -10.00 6.30
CA GLY A 382 0.39 -8.54 6.34
C GLY A 382 -0.73 -8.00 7.22
N GLY A 383 -0.37 -7.34 8.35
CA GLY A 383 -1.33 -6.75 9.27
C GLY A 383 -0.66 -6.38 10.59
N PHE A 384 -1.32 -5.56 11.39
CA PHE A 384 -0.81 -5.13 12.69
C PHE A 384 -0.81 -6.28 13.70
N GLY A 385 0.38 -6.87 13.92
CA GLY A 385 0.65 -7.71 15.11
C GLY A 385 -0.05 -9.06 15.18
N ASP A 386 -0.74 -9.50 14.14
CA ASP A 386 -1.35 -10.81 14.08
C ASP A 386 -0.49 -11.81 13.31
N ASP A 387 -0.45 -13.01 13.83
CA ASP A 387 0.16 -14.14 13.16
C ASP A 387 -0.84 -14.81 12.18
N MET A 388 -0.33 -15.61 11.26
CA MET A 388 -1.13 -16.35 10.27
C MET A 388 -2.23 -17.21 10.94
N PRO A 389 -1.96 -17.95 12.03
CA PRO A 389 -2.98 -18.70 12.74
C PRO A 389 -4.18 -17.87 13.18
N LYS A 390 -3.96 -16.66 13.67
CA LYS A 390 -5.06 -15.76 14.10
C LYS A 390 -5.91 -15.26 12.94
N ALA A 391 -5.30 -14.88 11.82
CA ALA A 391 -6.04 -14.45 10.63
C ALA A 391 -6.88 -15.59 10.08
N TYR A 392 -6.31 -16.79 10.00
CA TYR A 392 -7.02 -18.00 9.61
C TYR A 392 -8.17 -18.32 10.57
N GLN A 393 -7.90 -18.34 11.88
CA GLN A 393 -8.94 -18.58 12.90
C GLN A 393 -10.09 -17.58 12.78
N THR A 394 -9.78 -16.29 12.61
CA THR A 394 -10.83 -15.27 12.45
C THR A 394 -11.66 -15.49 11.21
N SER A 395 -11.06 -15.88 10.07
CA SER A 395 -11.78 -16.19 8.84
C SER A 395 -12.73 -17.39 9.03
N GLN A 396 -12.28 -18.44 9.71
CA GLN A 396 -13.09 -19.62 10.00
C GLN A 396 -14.25 -19.30 10.95
N MET A 397 -14.01 -18.54 12.02
CA MET A 397 -15.06 -18.11 12.95
C MET A 397 -16.17 -17.29 12.25
N ARG A 398 -15.82 -16.58 11.17
CA ARG A 398 -16.76 -15.84 10.32
C ARG A 398 -17.32 -16.67 9.15
N GLY A 399 -16.94 -17.94 9.05
CA GLY A 399 -17.42 -18.88 8.05
C GLY A 399 -16.85 -18.63 6.64
N PHE A 400 -15.65 -18.04 6.52
CA PHE A 400 -14.97 -17.89 5.24
C PHE A 400 -13.96 -19.01 5.01
N ASP A 401 -14.16 -19.81 3.98
CA ASP A 401 -13.22 -20.86 3.55
C ASP A 401 -12.14 -20.28 2.64
N ILE A 402 -11.17 -19.60 3.24
CA ILE A 402 -10.07 -18.94 2.53
C ILE A 402 -9.08 -19.95 1.92
N ILE A 403 -9.02 -21.20 2.40
CA ILE A 403 -8.16 -22.23 1.82
C ILE A 403 -8.72 -22.68 0.47
N SER A 404 -10.01 -22.99 0.41
CA SER A 404 -10.65 -23.35 -0.87
C SER A 404 -10.61 -22.19 -1.86
N PHE A 405 -10.72 -20.95 -1.37
CA PHE A 405 -10.55 -19.77 -2.21
C PHE A 405 -9.13 -19.63 -2.75
N ASP A 406 -8.09 -19.88 -1.93
CA ASP A 406 -6.70 -19.89 -2.38
C ASP A 406 -6.45 -20.91 -3.47
N LYS A 407 -6.90 -22.16 -3.27
CA LYS A 407 -6.77 -23.23 -4.27
C LYS A 407 -7.43 -22.88 -5.59
N LEU A 408 -8.59 -22.22 -5.53
CA LEU A 408 -9.27 -21.73 -6.74
C LEU A 408 -8.42 -20.69 -7.48
N VAL A 409 -7.88 -19.71 -6.79
CA VAL A 409 -7.07 -18.66 -7.41
C VAL A 409 -5.77 -19.23 -7.99
N GLU A 410 -5.12 -20.17 -7.29
CA GLU A 410 -3.96 -20.91 -7.82
C GLU A 410 -4.34 -21.68 -9.10
N GLY A 411 -5.45 -22.41 -9.09
CA GLY A 411 -5.93 -23.14 -10.28
C GLY A 411 -6.21 -22.23 -11.47
N ILE A 412 -6.83 -21.06 -11.22
CA ILE A 412 -7.04 -20.04 -12.27
C ILE A 412 -5.70 -19.54 -12.82
N CYS A 413 -4.75 -19.24 -11.95
CA CYS A 413 -3.43 -18.75 -12.35
C CYS A 413 -2.65 -19.80 -13.14
N ASP A 414 -2.69 -21.07 -12.73
CA ASP A 414 -2.05 -22.18 -13.44
C ASP A 414 -2.67 -22.41 -14.83
N GLN A 415 -4.00 -22.39 -14.92
CA GLN A 415 -4.74 -22.54 -16.19
C GLN A 415 -4.37 -21.44 -17.20
N HIS A 416 -4.09 -20.24 -16.73
CA HIS A 416 -3.80 -19.08 -17.57
C HIS A 416 -2.31 -18.73 -17.59
N GLU A 417 -1.44 -19.64 -17.14
CA GLU A 417 0.01 -19.47 -17.13
C GLU A 417 0.50 -18.20 -16.41
N VAL A 418 -0.25 -17.78 -15.38
CA VAL A 418 0.12 -16.67 -14.49
C VAL A 418 0.96 -17.21 -13.34
N ARG A 419 2.16 -16.74 -13.21
CA ARG A 419 3.03 -17.06 -12.07
C ARG A 419 2.76 -16.10 -10.93
N LEU A 420 2.19 -16.58 -9.83
CA LEU A 420 2.02 -15.81 -8.60
C LEU A 420 3.38 -15.65 -7.91
N TYR A 421 3.79 -14.42 -7.63
CA TYR A 421 5.03 -14.10 -6.90
C TYR A 421 4.77 -13.53 -5.51
N ASN A 422 3.55 -13.05 -5.23
CA ASN A 422 3.19 -12.57 -3.91
C ASN A 422 1.76 -12.95 -3.57
N LYS A 423 1.59 -13.61 -2.43
CA LYS A 423 0.29 -13.95 -1.83
C LYS A 423 0.28 -13.41 -0.41
N ARG A 424 -0.68 -12.58 -0.07
CA ARG A 424 -0.77 -11.96 1.25
C ARG A 424 -2.16 -12.15 1.86
N LEU A 425 -2.19 -12.55 3.12
CA LEU A 425 -3.37 -12.55 3.96
C LEU A 425 -3.23 -11.44 5.00
N SER A 426 -4.19 -10.52 5.05
CA SER A 426 -4.23 -9.43 6.02
C SER A 426 -5.53 -9.51 6.84
N ARG A 427 -5.46 -9.17 8.14
CA ARG A 427 -6.62 -9.07 9.00
C ARG A 427 -6.80 -7.61 9.45
N TYR A 428 -8.01 -7.12 9.33
CA TYR A 428 -8.40 -5.82 9.86
C TYR A 428 -8.76 -5.89 11.36
N PRO A 429 -8.72 -4.74 12.08
CA PRO A 429 -9.10 -4.68 13.50
C PRO A 429 -10.53 -5.14 13.78
N ASP A 430 -11.45 -4.92 12.85
CA ASP A 430 -12.84 -5.38 12.89
C ASP A 430 -12.99 -6.90 12.67
N GLY A 431 -11.88 -7.59 12.40
CA GLY A 431 -11.83 -9.02 12.15
C GLY A 431 -12.13 -9.43 10.70
N ASN A 432 -12.34 -8.49 9.78
CA ASN A 432 -12.43 -8.80 8.35
C ASN A 432 -11.05 -9.18 7.80
N VAL A 433 -11.00 -9.94 6.72
CA VAL A 433 -9.75 -10.44 6.15
C VAL A 433 -9.63 -10.08 4.67
N VAL A 434 -8.42 -9.77 4.23
CA VAL A 434 -8.11 -9.48 2.83
C VAL A 434 -7.11 -10.51 2.31
N MET A 435 -7.41 -11.05 1.15
CA MET A 435 -6.48 -11.88 0.37
C MET A 435 -6.03 -11.11 -0.86
N ASN A 436 -4.73 -10.93 -1.00
CA ASN A 436 -4.09 -10.27 -2.14
C ASN A 436 -3.17 -11.24 -2.87
N TYR A 437 -3.30 -11.26 -4.19
CA TYR A 437 -2.51 -12.06 -5.11
C TYR A 437 -1.91 -11.18 -6.18
N GLU A 438 -0.61 -11.25 -6.34
CA GLU A 438 0.15 -10.58 -7.37
C GLU A 438 0.92 -11.61 -8.18
N GLY A 439 0.83 -11.51 -9.49
CA GLY A 439 1.44 -12.45 -10.41
C GLY A 439 1.88 -11.78 -11.70
N ILE A 440 2.54 -12.56 -12.54
CA ILE A 440 3.04 -12.10 -13.83
C ILE A 440 2.80 -13.19 -14.89
N THR A 441 2.39 -12.78 -16.09
CA THR A 441 2.26 -13.70 -17.24
C THR A 441 3.62 -14.01 -17.87
N LYS A 442 3.66 -14.99 -18.78
CA LYS A 442 4.86 -15.26 -19.60
C LYS A 442 5.30 -14.06 -20.43
N ALA A 443 4.37 -13.18 -20.79
CA ALA A 443 4.65 -11.94 -21.51
C ALA A 443 5.23 -10.83 -20.63
N GLY A 444 5.32 -11.05 -19.30
CA GLY A 444 5.83 -10.06 -18.34
C GLY A 444 4.81 -9.02 -17.91
N GLU A 445 3.50 -9.26 -18.13
CA GLU A 445 2.43 -8.36 -17.72
C GLU A 445 1.86 -8.74 -16.34
N ASP A 446 1.46 -7.73 -15.56
CA ASP A 446 1.00 -7.88 -14.19
C ASP A 446 -0.43 -8.43 -14.10
N PHE A 447 -0.62 -9.44 -13.25
CA PHE A 447 -1.89 -9.95 -12.76
C PHE A 447 -2.07 -9.55 -11.30
N ASN A 448 -3.22 -8.96 -10.97
CA ASN A 448 -3.54 -8.60 -9.59
C ASN A 448 -4.98 -8.98 -9.25
N LEU A 449 -5.17 -9.67 -8.13
CA LEU A 449 -6.48 -10.01 -7.60
C LEU A 449 -6.51 -9.78 -6.09
N MET A 450 -7.45 -8.94 -5.62
CA MET A 450 -7.62 -8.66 -4.21
C MET A 450 -9.09 -8.78 -3.82
N ARG A 451 -9.33 -9.50 -2.71
CA ARG A 451 -10.66 -9.77 -2.16
C ARG A 451 -10.68 -9.49 -0.68
N HIS A 452 -11.64 -8.69 -0.27
CA HIS A 452 -11.93 -8.38 1.12
C HIS A 452 -13.15 -9.17 1.56
N PHE A 453 -13.00 -10.02 2.56
CA PHE A 453 -14.06 -10.84 3.13
C PHE A 453 -14.58 -10.15 4.38
N ILE A 454 -15.84 -9.73 4.34
CA ILE A 454 -16.48 -8.88 5.33
C ILE A 454 -17.67 -9.64 5.93
N ALA A 455 -17.74 -9.69 7.26
CA ALA A 455 -18.94 -10.10 7.96
C ALA A 455 -19.60 -8.86 8.60
N LEU A 456 -20.76 -8.48 8.10
CA LEU A 456 -21.47 -7.27 8.51
C LEU A 456 -22.96 -7.56 8.60
N ASP A 457 -23.59 -7.21 9.73
CA ASP A 457 -25.04 -7.35 9.97
C ASP A 457 -25.61 -8.75 9.65
N GLY A 458 -24.84 -9.79 10.02
CA GLY A 458 -25.20 -11.18 9.78
C GLY A 458 -25.02 -11.67 8.33
N LYS A 459 -24.56 -10.81 7.43
CA LYS A 459 -24.24 -11.15 6.04
C LYS A 459 -22.75 -11.41 5.84
N LYS A 460 -22.44 -12.30 4.92
CA LYS A 460 -21.10 -12.51 4.38
C LYS A 460 -20.97 -11.79 3.06
N ILE A 461 -19.99 -10.91 2.96
CA ILE A 461 -19.79 -10.04 1.82
C ILE A 461 -18.38 -10.26 1.30
N VAL A 462 -18.20 -10.26 -0.02
CA VAL A 462 -16.90 -10.19 -0.67
C VAL A 462 -16.79 -8.90 -1.46
N GLU A 463 -15.87 -8.04 -1.07
CA GLU A 463 -15.57 -6.83 -1.82
C GLU A 463 -14.42 -7.08 -2.80
N HIS A 464 -14.68 -6.78 -4.08
CA HIS A 464 -13.68 -6.84 -5.15
C HIS A 464 -12.87 -5.56 -5.18
N GLN A 465 -11.83 -5.47 -4.35
CA GLN A 465 -11.02 -4.26 -4.24
C GLN A 465 -10.11 -4.05 -5.46
N LEU A 466 -9.57 -5.13 -6.02
CA LEU A 466 -8.75 -5.07 -7.22
C LEU A 466 -8.94 -6.33 -8.07
N PHE A 467 -9.04 -6.11 -9.38
CA PHE A 467 -8.92 -7.15 -10.40
C PHE A 467 -8.31 -6.54 -11.65
N SER A 468 -7.06 -6.85 -11.90
CA SER A 468 -6.34 -6.41 -13.09
C SER A 468 -5.89 -7.63 -13.87
N LEU A 469 -6.42 -7.78 -15.08
CA LEU A 469 -5.96 -8.78 -16.03
C LEU A 469 -4.89 -8.17 -16.94
N PRO A 470 -3.82 -8.91 -17.22
CA PRO A 470 -2.84 -8.58 -18.25
C PRO A 470 -3.50 -8.31 -19.61
N LYS A 471 -2.89 -7.47 -20.42
CA LYS A 471 -3.46 -7.07 -21.72
C LYS A 471 -3.64 -8.24 -22.68
N ASP A 472 -2.71 -9.18 -22.67
CA ASP A 472 -2.75 -10.42 -23.45
C ASP A 472 -3.91 -11.35 -23.04
N MET A 473 -4.42 -11.20 -21.82
CA MET A 473 -5.57 -11.93 -21.29
C MET A 473 -6.90 -11.18 -21.49
N GLN A 474 -6.89 -9.95 -21.97
CA GLN A 474 -8.10 -9.16 -22.21
C GLN A 474 -8.74 -9.50 -23.56
N GLY A 475 -10.07 -9.40 -23.64
CA GLY A 475 -10.83 -9.54 -24.89
C GLY A 475 -11.20 -10.97 -25.30
N ASN A 476 -10.54 -12.00 -24.76
CA ASN A 476 -10.75 -13.40 -25.15
C ASN A 476 -11.75 -14.19 -24.28
N GLY A 477 -12.59 -13.49 -23.52
CA GLY A 477 -13.57 -14.12 -22.63
C GLY A 477 -12.98 -14.69 -21.33
N ILE A 478 -11.67 -14.59 -21.11
CA ILE A 478 -10.95 -15.12 -19.93
C ILE A 478 -11.55 -14.57 -18.63
N SER A 479 -11.84 -13.26 -18.58
CA SER A 479 -12.49 -12.65 -17.42
C SER A 479 -13.84 -13.31 -17.08
N LYS A 480 -14.62 -13.69 -18.08
CA LYS A 480 -15.91 -14.37 -17.86
C LYS A 480 -15.71 -15.75 -17.22
N ASN A 481 -14.71 -16.51 -17.66
CA ASN A 481 -14.38 -17.80 -17.08
C ASN A 481 -13.93 -17.66 -15.63
N ILE A 482 -13.03 -16.72 -15.35
CA ILE A 482 -12.56 -16.43 -14.00
C ILE A 482 -13.73 -16.03 -13.09
N PHE A 483 -14.62 -15.15 -13.55
CA PHE A 483 -15.78 -14.74 -12.74
C PHE A 483 -16.78 -15.88 -12.54
N ARG A 484 -16.95 -16.75 -13.52
CA ARG A 484 -17.77 -17.96 -13.37
C ARG A 484 -17.29 -18.81 -12.19
N GLU A 485 -15.99 -19.07 -12.12
CA GLU A 485 -15.39 -19.86 -11.06
C GLU A 485 -15.43 -19.13 -9.70
N LEU A 486 -15.10 -17.84 -9.67
CA LEU A 486 -15.17 -17.03 -8.45
C LEU A 486 -16.59 -16.98 -7.87
N PHE A 487 -17.61 -16.73 -8.69
CA PHE A 487 -18.99 -16.67 -8.20
C PHE A 487 -19.53 -18.05 -7.78
N SER A 488 -19.09 -19.13 -8.43
CA SER A 488 -19.36 -20.49 -7.98
C SER A 488 -18.79 -20.74 -6.59
N GLN A 489 -17.55 -20.35 -6.36
CA GLN A 489 -16.89 -20.46 -5.05
C GLN A 489 -17.56 -19.59 -3.99
N TYR A 490 -17.94 -18.35 -4.33
CA TYR A 490 -18.67 -17.49 -3.39
C TYR A 490 -19.99 -18.11 -2.95
N LYS A 491 -20.72 -18.72 -3.88
CA LYS A 491 -21.94 -19.44 -3.56
C LYS A 491 -21.67 -20.63 -2.64
N ALA A 492 -20.62 -21.41 -2.90
CA ALA A 492 -20.21 -22.53 -2.05
C ALA A 492 -19.80 -22.08 -0.63
N MET A 493 -19.20 -20.89 -0.51
CA MET A 493 -18.84 -20.28 0.78
C MET A 493 -20.03 -19.65 1.50
N GLY A 494 -21.22 -19.62 0.88
CA GLY A 494 -22.40 -18.95 1.43
C GLY A 494 -22.26 -17.45 1.52
N ILE A 495 -21.59 -16.81 0.54
CA ILE A 495 -21.54 -15.37 0.41
C ILE A 495 -22.90 -14.82 0.00
N ASP A 496 -23.37 -13.80 0.69
CA ASP A 496 -24.65 -13.14 0.42
C ASP A 496 -24.53 -12.06 -0.65
N GLU A 497 -23.48 -11.25 -0.57
CA GLU A 497 -23.31 -10.11 -1.46
C GLU A 497 -21.88 -9.99 -1.98
N VAL A 498 -21.72 -9.47 -3.20
CA VAL A 498 -20.46 -9.04 -3.78
C VAL A 498 -20.52 -7.52 -4.00
N TRP A 499 -19.53 -6.81 -3.47
CA TRP A 499 -19.40 -5.37 -3.62
C TRP A 499 -18.24 -5.03 -4.55
N VAL A 500 -18.39 -3.94 -5.32
CA VAL A 500 -17.35 -3.44 -6.22
C VAL A 500 -17.31 -1.91 -6.20
N GLU A 501 -16.13 -1.35 -6.31
CA GLU A 501 -15.95 0.02 -6.77
C GLU A 501 -15.65 -0.03 -8.27
N ALA A 502 -16.68 0.20 -9.09
CA ALA A 502 -16.52 0.29 -10.53
C ALA A 502 -15.68 1.51 -10.87
N ASN A 503 -14.43 1.29 -11.26
CA ASN A 503 -13.44 2.33 -11.48
C ASN A 503 -12.64 2.02 -12.76
N MET A 504 -11.75 2.95 -13.17
CA MET A 504 -10.90 2.80 -14.35
C MET A 504 -11.66 2.84 -15.70
N SER A 505 -10.95 2.62 -16.79
CA SER A 505 -11.44 2.86 -18.15
C SER A 505 -12.64 2.01 -18.54
N VAL A 506 -12.72 0.76 -18.10
CA VAL A 506 -13.76 -0.21 -18.51
C VAL A 506 -14.65 -0.71 -17.36
N GLY A 507 -14.26 -0.53 -16.11
CA GLY A 507 -14.95 -1.10 -14.94
C GLY A 507 -16.40 -0.70 -14.85
N GLY A 508 -16.73 0.57 -15.06
CA GLY A 508 -18.11 1.07 -15.04
C GLY A 508 -19.05 0.34 -15.99
N TYR A 509 -18.60 0.02 -17.18
CA TYR A 509 -19.38 -0.75 -18.16
C TYR A 509 -19.42 -2.25 -17.83
N THR A 510 -18.26 -2.81 -17.50
CA THR A 510 -18.10 -4.25 -17.28
C THR A 510 -18.96 -4.73 -16.11
N TRP A 511 -18.92 -4.05 -14.96
CA TRP A 511 -19.73 -4.43 -13.79
C TRP A 511 -21.24 -4.26 -14.04
N GLY A 512 -21.63 -3.27 -14.85
CA GLY A 512 -23.01 -3.17 -15.33
C GLY A 512 -23.42 -4.42 -16.11
N LYS A 513 -22.58 -4.90 -17.03
CA LYS A 513 -22.86 -6.13 -17.81
C LYS A 513 -22.97 -7.39 -16.95
N TYR A 514 -22.22 -7.46 -15.84
CA TYR A 514 -22.32 -8.58 -14.88
C TYR A 514 -23.61 -8.54 -14.03
N GLY A 515 -24.40 -7.46 -14.07
CA GLY A 515 -25.67 -7.36 -13.35
C GLY A 515 -25.58 -6.68 -11.97
N PHE A 516 -24.50 -5.96 -11.69
CA PHE A 516 -24.38 -5.15 -10.48
C PHE A 516 -25.35 -3.98 -10.49
N SER A 517 -25.84 -3.63 -9.30
CA SER A 517 -26.77 -2.51 -9.07
C SER A 517 -26.11 -1.40 -8.26
N THR A 518 -26.55 -0.17 -8.44
CA THR A 518 -26.10 1.00 -7.66
C THR A 518 -27.30 1.78 -7.13
N ASP A 519 -27.08 2.74 -6.23
CA ASP A 519 -28.14 3.62 -5.79
C ASP A 519 -28.65 4.52 -6.92
N LYS A 520 -29.93 4.94 -6.81
CA LYS A 520 -30.58 5.73 -7.86
C LYS A 520 -29.93 7.10 -8.09
N MET A 521 -29.41 7.73 -7.03
CA MET A 521 -28.72 9.03 -7.18
C MET A 521 -27.44 8.88 -8.01
N THR A 522 -26.69 7.83 -7.77
CA THR A 522 -25.49 7.51 -8.57
C THR A 522 -25.86 7.21 -10.02
N ALA A 523 -26.92 6.44 -10.28
CA ALA A 523 -27.38 6.18 -11.64
C ALA A 523 -27.80 7.49 -12.35
N HIS A 524 -28.54 8.37 -11.67
CA HIS A 524 -28.88 9.70 -12.21
C HIS A 524 -27.65 10.57 -12.49
N ARG A 525 -26.68 10.59 -11.58
CA ARG A 525 -25.42 11.33 -11.78
C ARG A 525 -24.68 10.87 -13.04
N ILE A 526 -24.64 9.56 -13.26
CA ILE A 526 -23.96 8.97 -14.43
C ILE A 526 -24.62 9.39 -15.75
N ILE A 527 -25.94 9.31 -15.84
CA ILE A 527 -26.65 9.69 -17.07
C ILE A 527 -26.62 11.20 -17.30
N LYS A 528 -26.66 12.01 -16.23
CA LYS A 528 -26.49 13.45 -16.31
C LYS A 528 -25.11 13.84 -16.85
N ASP A 529 -24.04 13.21 -16.34
CA ASP A 529 -22.68 13.39 -16.87
C ASP A 529 -22.58 12.98 -18.35
N ALA A 530 -23.29 11.92 -18.75
CA ALA A 530 -23.34 11.49 -20.14
C ALA A 530 -24.04 12.50 -21.04
N LEU A 531 -25.10 13.14 -20.57
CA LEU A 531 -25.79 14.24 -21.30
C LEU A 531 -24.88 15.47 -21.40
N GLU A 532 -24.32 15.93 -20.30
CA GLU A 532 -23.42 17.09 -20.22
C GLU A 532 -22.20 16.96 -21.15
N LYS A 533 -21.71 15.72 -21.32
CA LYS A 533 -20.58 15.39 -22.21
C LYS A 533 -21.01 15.10 -23.66
N GLY A 534 -22.27 15.27 -23.98
CA GLY A 534 -22.78 15.00 -25.34
C GLY A 534 -22.73 13.52 -25.74
N LYS A 535 -22.62 12.61 -24.79
CA LYS A 535 -22.64 11.16 -25.05
C LYS A 535 -24.04 10.64 -25.38
N ILE A 536 -25.08 11.30 -24.88
CA ILE A 536 -26.50 11.02 -25.17
C ILE A 536 -27.25 12.31 -25.45
N ASN A 537 -28.37 12.20 -26.11
CA ASN A 537 -29.26 13.33 -26.34
C ASN A 537 -30.31 13.46 -25.20
N GLN A 538 -31.07 14.57 -25.21
CA GLN A 538 -32.07 14.85 -24.19
C GLN A 538 -33.17 13.78 -24.14
N SER A 539 -33.64 13.27 -25.28
CA SER A 539 -34.69 12.23 -25.32
C SER A 539 -34.26 10.94 -24.60
N LEU A 540 -33.04 10.47 -24.86
CA LEU A 540 -32.52 9.26 -24.21
C LEU A 540 -32.25 9.51 -22.72
N PHE A 541 -31.81 10.71 -22.35
CA PHE A 541 -31.68 11.11 -20.94
C PHE A 541 -33.01 11.06 -20.19
N ASP A 542 -34.08 11.62 -20.78
CA ASP A 542 -35.41 11.64 -20.18
C ASP A 542 -36.00 10.23 -20.06
N GLU A 543 -35.78 9.37 -21.06
CA GLU A 543 -36.17 7.96 -21.04
C GLU A 543 -35.50 7.20 -19.88
N ILE A 544 -34.17 7.26 -19.80
CA ILE A 544 -33.41 6.54 -18.74
C ILE A 544 -33.76 7.12 -17.36
N THR A 545 -33.91 8.44 -17.23
CA THR A 545 -34.33 9.10 -15.99
C THR A 545 -35.70 8.58 -15.53
N SER A 546 -36.66 8.47 -16.45
CA SER A 546 -37.99 7.90 -16.14
C SER A 546 -37.89 6.46 -15.69
N GLU A 547 -37.04 5.64 -16.32
CA GLU A 547 -36.82 4.25 -15.94
C GLU A 547 -36.22 4.13 -14.53
N ILE A 548 -35.21 4.95 -14.20
CA ILE A 548 -34.60 4.98 -12.86
C ILE A 548 -35.65 5.37 -11.79
N ASN A 549 -36.44 6.41 -12.07
CA ASN A 549 -37.46 6.90 -11.14
C ASN A 549 -38.56 5.85 -10.87
N ASN A 550 -39.02 5.17 -11.92
CA ASN A 550 -40.08 4.18 -11.85
C ASN A 550 -39.64 2.81 -11.35
N TYR A 551 -38.33 2.58 -11.21
CA TYR A 551 -37.82 1.31 -10.69
C TYR A 551 -38.21 1.15 -9.21
N LYS A 552 -38.82 0.02 -8.85
CA LYS A 552 -39.36 -0.19 -7.50
C LYS A 552 -38.32 -0.67 -6.46
N GLY A 553 -37.13 -1.10 -6.88
CA GLY A 553 -36.05 -1.54 -5.97
C GLY A 553 -35.28 -0.37 -5.37
N ASP A 554 -34.61 -0.61 -4.25
CA ASP A 554 -33.74 0.37 -3.57
C ASP A 554 -32.47 0.65 -4.41
N LEU A 555 -31.93 -0.37 -5.04
CA LEU A 555 -30.77 -0.27 -5.94
C LEU A 555 -31.23 -0.45 -7.39
N PHE A 556 -30.73 0.41 -8.29
CA PHE A 556 -31.01 0.36 -9.71
C PHE A 556 -30.03 -0.58 -10.44
N PRO A 557 -30.51 -1.58 -11.20
CA PRO A 557 -29.67 -2.52 -11.93
C PRO A 557 -28.97 -1.86 -13.11
N MET A 558 -27.63 -1.76 -13.04
CA MET A 558 -26.85 -1.06 -14.06
C MET A 558 -26.82 -1.77 -15.42
N ASN A 559 -27.21 -3.05 -15.48
CA ASN A 559 -27.39 -3.73 -16.76
C ASN A 559 -28.53 -3.14 -17.62
N LEU A 560 -29.52 -2.49 -17.02
CA LEU A 560 -30.57 -1.77 -17.76
C LEU A 560 -29.99 -0.60 -18.60
N ILE A 561 -28.87 -0.05 -18.17
CA ILE A 561 -28.09 0.91 -18.97
C ILE A 561 -27.06 0.20 -19.82
N ALA A 562 -26.29 -0.75 -19.24
CA ALA A 562 -25.16 -1.40 -19.91
C ALA A 562 -25.56 -2.24 -21.14
N ASP A 563 -26.79 -2.76 -21.19
CA ASP A 563 -27.31 -3.58 -22.29
C ASP A 563 -27.87 -2.75 -23.45
N ARG A 564 -28.05 -1.46 -23.27
CA ARG A 564 -28.47 -0.55 -24.33
C ARG A 564 -27.37 -0.38 -25.40
N GLU A 565 -27.71 -0.03 -26.59
CA GLU A 565 -26.78 0.28 -27.70
C GLU A 565 -25.75 1.33 -27.24
N ASP A 566 -26.20 2.39 -26.58
CA ASP A 566 -25.38 3.46 -26.03
C ASP A 566 -24.72 3.12 -24.66
N GLY A 567 -25.05 1.99 -24.08
CA GLY A 567 -24.67 1.64 -22.71
C GLY A 567 -23.16 1.66 -22.48
N LYS A 568 -22.38 1.15 -23.44
CA LYS A 568 -20.92 1.22 -23.38
C LYS A 568 -20.43 2.68 -23.39
N ARG A 569 -20.99 3.55 -24.24
CA ARG A 569 -20.63 4.97 -24.35
C ARG A 569 -20.98 5.73 -23.06
N ILE A 570 -22.12 5.44 -22.46
CA ILE A 570 -22.55 6.02 -21.19
C ILE A 570 -21.60 5.64 -20.05
N LEU A 571 -21.32 4.34 -19.89
CA LEU A 571 -20.69 3.79 -18.68
C LEU A 571 -19.15 3.72 -18.71
N LEU A 572 -18.53 3.83 -19.90
CA LEU A 572 -17.06 3.86 -19.98
C LEU A 572 -16.49 5.09 -19.27
N GLY A 573 -15.53 4.81 -18.34
CA GLY A 573 -14.87 5.85 -17.55
C GLY A 573 -15.72 6.39 -16.39
N GLN A 574 -16.90 5.82 -16.14
CA GLN A 574 -17.73 6.17 -14.98
C GLN A 574 -17.28 5.41 -13.72
N LYS A 575 -17.30 6.13 -12.60
CA LYS A 575 -17.04 5.60 -11.26
C LYS A 575 -18.34 5.47 -10.49
N TRP A 576 -18.60 4.27 -9.92
CA TRP A 576 -19.78 4.00 -9.10
C TRP A 576 -19.59 2.77 -8.22
N ASP A 577 -20.27 2.76 -7.08
CA ASP A 577 -20.26 1.63 -6.15
C ASP A 577 -21.36 0.64 -6.53
N GLY A 578 -20.95 -0.60 -6.74
CA GLY A 578 -21.83 -1.68 -7.20
C GLY A 578 -22.07 -2.73 -6.13
N ARG A 579 -23.31 -3.20 -6.06
CA ARG A 579 -23.72 -4.32 -5.20
C ARG A 579 -24.36 -5.42 -6.03
N PHE A 580 -24.03 -6.65 -5.70
CA PHE A 580 -24.60 -7.85 -6.32
C PHE A 580 -25.00 -8.82 -5.21
N SER A 581 -26.27 -9.21 -5.16
CA SER A 581 -26.76 -10.23 -4.22
C SER A 581 -26.78 -11.61 -4.88
N LEU A 582 -26.08 -12.59 -4.27
CA LEU A 582 -26.11 -13.97 -4.72
C LEU A 582 -27.47 -14.65 -4.43
N ASN A 583 -28.31 -14.02 -3.60
CA ASN A 583 -29.66 -14.46 -3.28
C ASN A 583 -30.74 -13.83 -4.17
N ASP A 584 -30.37 -12.87 -5.05
CA ASP A 584 -31.29 -12.25 -6.03
C ASP A 584 -31.29 -13.06 -7.34
N GLU A 585 -32.42 -13.70 -7.63
CA GLU A 585 -32.57 -14.55 -8.82
C GLU A 585 -32.39 -13.78 -10.14
N LYS A 586 -32.77 -12.50 -10.19
CA LYS A 586 -32.65 -11.70 -11.40
C LYS A 586 -31.18 -11.35 -11.68
N GLN A 587 -30.45 -10.93 -10.65
CA GLN A 587 -29.01 -10.66 -10.77
C GLN A 587 -28.25 -11.94 -11.11
N MET A 588 -28.56 -13.07 -10.44
CA MET A 588 -27.93 -14.37 -10.73
C MET A 588 -28.24 -14.85 -12.16
N ARG A 589 -29.45 -14.65 -12.66
CA ARG A 589 -29.80 -14.96 -14.06
C ARG A 589 -28.98 -14.13 -15.02
N LYS A 590 -28.90 -12.83 -14.78
CA LYS A 590 -28.12 -11.90 -15.60
C LYS A 590 -26.64 -12.27 -15.64
N LEU A 591 -26.05 -12.59 -14.48
CA LEU A 591 -24.69 -13.07 -14.40
C LEU A 591 -24.49 -14.33 -15.25
N LYS A 592 -25.34 -15.34 -15.06
CA LYS A 592 -25.26 -16.62 -15.79
C LYS A 592 -25.34 -16.44 -17.30
N GLU A 593 -26.30 -15.63 -17.77
CA GLU A 593 -26.42 -15.27 -19.18
C GLU A 593 -25.13 -14.65 -19.74
N TYR A 594 -24.51 -13.73 -18.96
CA TYR A 594 -23.34 -13.00 -19.43
C TYR A 594 -22.05 -13.83 -19.39
N VAL A 595 -21.88 -14.72 -18.40
CA VAL A 595 -20.69 -15.58 -18.29
C VAL A 595 -20.86 -16.93 -19.00
N GLY A 596 -22.06 -17.25 -19.53
CA GLY A 596 -22.33 -18.47 -20.27
C GLY A 596 -22.50 -19.70 -19.34
N LEU A 597 -23.30 -19.57 -18.29
CA LEU A 597 -23.70 -20.64 -17.36
C LEU A 597 -25.11 -21.13 -17.65
#